data_294828ca8be7e552ee45c67191bbac7f
#
_entry.id   294828ca8be7e552ee45c67191bbac7f
#
_cell.length_a   1.000
_cell.length_b   1.000
_cell.length_c   1.000
_cell.angle_alpha   90.00
_cell.angle_beta   90.00
_cell.angle_gamma   90.00
#
_symmetry.space_group_name_H-M   'P 1'
#
loop_
_entity.id
_entity.type
_entity.pdbx_description
1 polymer ?
#
loop_
_entity_poly.entity_id
_entity_poly.type
_entity_poly.pdbx_seq_one_letter_code
_entity_poly.pdbx_strand_id
1 'polypeptide(L)'
;MECREVMDRLSPFVDDELDPVASREVARHVDTCPSCAAALNAQRGLGETLRRDLEYHRAPDLLRERLMRDLRAAGRRDVAPARRPAMPWRWAAVAAAFVAVAGGTWMVAALSLGGGDHAIAREAVTGHVRSLMASHLTDVTSTDQHTVKPWFAGKLDFSPPVTDFATADYPLVGGRLDYLQGHPVAALVYTHRKHVINVFVWPAGGEHEDLAPAATQRGYHVIHGAHAGMAYWVVSDLSAEELGAFARMLVAR
;
A
#
# COMPACT_ATOMS: atom_id res chain seq x y z
N MET A 1 -8.91 12.86 28.66
CA MET A 1 -8.51 11.67 27.87
C MET A 1 -8.92 10.43 28.65
N GLU A 2 -9.57 9.45 28.02
CA GLU A 2 -9.98 8.20 28.66
C GLU A 2 -8.83 7.17 28.69
N CYS A 3 -8.86 6.24 29.66
CA CYS A 3 -7.80 5.24 29.79
C CYS A 3 -7.56 4.43 28.51
N ARG A 4 -8.60 4.09 27.76
CA ARG A 4 -8.50 3.37 26.49
C ARG A 4 -7.70 4.16 25.45
N GLU A 5 -7.99 5.43 25.32
CA GLU A 5 -7.28 6.32 24.40
C GLU A 5 -5.80 6.50 24.79
N VAL A 6 -5.50 6.52 26.09
CA VAL A 6 -4.13 6.55 26.59
C VAL A 6 -3.40 5.26 26.26
N MET A 7 -4.04 4.10 26.47
CA MET A 7 -3.47 2.80 26.17
C MET A 7 -3.06 2.68 24.69
N ASP A 8 -3.88 3.17 23.77
CA ASP A 8 -3.60 3.16 22.33
C ASP A 8 -2.41 4.06 21.96
N ARG A 9 -2.09 5.07 22.80
CA ARG A 9 -1.00 6.01 22.59
C ARG A 9 0.25 5.74 23.42
N LEU A 10 0.28 4.71 24.27
CA LEU A 10 1.43 4.42 25.13
C LEU A 10 2.67 4.03 24.32
N SER A 11 2.53 3.23 23.26
CA SER A 11 3.67 2.82 22.43
C SER A 11 4.33 4.01 21.73
N PRO A 12 3.62 4.81 20.94
CA PRO A 12 4.22 6.01 20.33
C PRO A 12 4.69 7.04 21.37
N PHE A 13 4.13 7.06 22.59
CA PHE A 13 4.62 7.90 23.69
C PHE A 13 5.99 7.44 24.20
N VAL A 14 6.21 6.13 24.35
CA VAL A 14 7.50 5.54 24.79
C VAL A 14 8.59 5.76 23.74
N ASP A 15 8.21 5.78 22.46
CA ASP A 15 9.13 5.89 21.34
C ASP A 15 9.34 7.37 20.87
N ASP A 16 8.82 8.35 21.63
CA ASP A 16 8.89 9.79 21.33
C ASP A 16 8.29 10.17 19.94
N GLU A 17 7.31 9.40 19.46
CA GLU A 17 6.67 9.59 18.15
C GLU A 17 5.41 10.49 18.21
N LEU A 18 4.96 10.86 19.39
CA LEU A 18 3.82 11.78 19.57
C LEU A 18 4.25 13.24 19.39
N ASP A 19 3.33 14.03 18.85
CA ASP A 19 3.50 15.49 18.87
C ASP A 19 3.53 16.06 20.31
N PRO A 20 4.09 17.26 20.52
CA PRO A 20 4.28 17.81 21.89
C PRO A 20 2.99 18.06 22.66
N VAL A 21 1.83 18.17 22.00
CA VAL A 21 0.53 18.38 22.67
C VAL A 21 0.02 17.05 23.17
N ALA A 22 -0.05 16.04 22.31
CA ALA A 22 -0.47 14.68 22.64
C ALA A 22 0.42 14.06 23.73
N SER A 23 1.74 14.24 23.64
CA SER A 23 2.69 13.78 24.67
C SER A 23 2.38 14.34 26.05
N ARG A 24 2.09 15.63 26.14
CA ARG A 24 1.71 16.27 27.43
C ARG A 24 0.38 15.77 27.97
N GLU A 25 -0.58 15.46 27.10
CA GLU A 25 -1.87 14.94 27.50
C GLU A 25 -1.76 13.54 28.07
N VAL A 26 -0.99 12.64 27.41
CA VAL A 26 -0.69 11.29 27.88
C VAL A 26 0.06 11.35 29.21
N ALA A 27 1.12 12.17 29.31
CA ALA A 27 1.90 12.32 30.55
C ALA A 27 1.00 12.73 31.73
N ARG A 28 0.15 13.73 31.56
CA ARG A 28 -0.77 14.22 32.60
C ARG A 28 -1.75 13.13 33.05
N HIS A 29 -2.25 12.31 32.14
CA HIS A 29 -3.13 11.20 32.50
C HIS A 29 -2.38 10.10 33.26
N VAL A 30 -1.19 9.74 32.82
CA VAL A 30 -0.33 8.74 33.48
C VAL A 30 0.02 9.15 34.91
N ASP A 31 0.26 10.45 35.16
CA ASP A 31 0.54 10.99 36.49
C ASP A 31 -0.64 10.82 37.47
N THR A 32 -1.86 10.75 36.96
CA THR A 32 -3.08 10.65 37.77
C THR A 32 -3.75 9.28 37.76
N CYS A 33 -3.38 8.39 36.84
CA CYS A 33 -3.99 7.06 36.67
C CYS A 33 -3.01 5.91 36.95
N PRO A 34 -3.16 5.20 38.08
CA PRO A 34 -2.23 4.12 38.45
C PRO A 34 -2.19 2.95 37.44
N SER A 35 -3.31 2.64 36.78
CA SER A 35 -3.37 1.55 35.80
C SER A 35 -2.59 1.90 34.52
N CYS A 36 -2.70 3.13 34.02
CA CYS A 36 -1.94 3.57 32.86
C CYS A 36 -0.46 3.77 33.20
N ALA A 37 -0.13 4.20 34.42
CA ALA A 37 1.24 4.26 34.90
C ALA A 37 1.88 2.86 34.98
N ALA A 38 1.15 1.86 35.48
CA ALA A 38 1.62 0.48 35.50
C ALA A 38 1.87 -0.08 34.09
N ALA A 39 0.98 0.19 33.14
CA ALA A 39 1.12 -0.21 31.75
C ALA A 39 2.35 0.45 31.09
N LEU A 40 2.57 1.74 31.32
CA LEU A 40 3.73 2.46 30.84
C LEU A 40 5.04 1.87 31.39
N ASN A 41 5.08 1.58 32.69
CA ASN A 41 6.25 0.98 33.32
C ASN A 41 6.52 -0.44 32.80
N ALA A 42 5.49 -1.24 32.54
CA ALA A 42 5.64 -2.56 31.93
C ALA A 42 6.25 -2.47 30.52
N GLN A 43 5.79 -1.52 29.71
CA GLN A 43 6.32 -1.31 28.36
C GLN A 43 7.79 -0.83 28.37
N ARG A 44 8.13 0.08 29.27
CA ARG A 44 9.53 0.52 29.46
C ARG A 44 10.43 -0.61 29.93
N GLY A 45 9.95 -1.40 30.91
CA GLY A 45 10.69 -2.56 31.43
C GLY A 45 10.91 -3.63 30.35
N LEU A 46 9.95 -3.86 29.46
CA LEU A 46 10.13 -4.74 28.31
C LEU A 46 11.23 -4.20 27.38
N GLY A 47 11.21 -2.91 27.06
CA GLY A 47 12.24 -2.29 26.21
C GLY A 47 13.64 -2.37 26.83
N GLU A 48 13.77 -2.19 28.14
CA GLU A 48 15.03 -2.34 28.87
C GLU A 48 15.53 -3.78 28.86
N THR A 49 14.63 -4.75 29.07
CA THR A 49 14.96 -6.18 29.01
C THR A 49 15.45 -6.58 27.62
N LEU A 50 14.75 -6.14 26.56
CA LEU A 50 15.15 -6.40 25.18
C LEU A 50 16.53 -5.80 24.87
N ARG A 51 16.79 -4.55 25.27
CA ARG A 51 18.10 -3.92 25.06
C ARG A 51 19.24 -4.61 25.81
N ARG A 52 18.97 -5.21 26.95
CA ARG A 52 19.97 -5.92 27.75
C ARG A 52 20.25 -7.32 27.21
N ASP A 53 19.20 -8.04 26.81
CA ASP A 53 19.26 -9.48 26.54
C ASP A 53 19.41 -9.80 25.04
N LEU A 54 19.15 -8.83 24.14
CA LEU A 54 19.39 -9.00 22.71
C LEU A 54 20.83 -8.63 22.31
N GLU A 55 21.36 -9.39 21.37
CA GLU A 55 22.68 -9.12 20.80
C GLU A 55 22.72 -7.76 20.09
N TYR A 56 23.60 -6.87 20.54
CA TYR A 56 23.77 -5.57 19.96
C TYR A 56 24.77 -5.62 18.78
N HIS A 57 24.24 -5.41 17.57
CA HIS A 57 25.07 -5.34 16.36
C HIS A 57 25.72 -3.95 16.23
N ARG A 58 27.02 -3.88 16.41
CA ARG A 58 27.78 -2.65 16.22
C ARG A 58 27.79 -2.26 14.75
N ALA A 59 27.41 -1.01 14.46
CA ALA A 59 27.58 -0.45 13.14
C ALA A 59 29.06 -0.37 12.77
N PRO A 60 29.46 -0.69 11.51
CA PRO A 60 30.83 -0.53 11.06
C PRO A 60 31.36 0.91 11.24
N ASP A 61 32.61 1.06 11.68
CA ASP A 61 33.21 2.36 11.92
C ASP A 61 33.17 3.29 10.69
N LEU A 62 33.37 2.72 9.49
CA LEU A 62 33.26 3.44 8.22
C LEU A 62 31.84 4.03 7.97
N LEU A 63 30.79 3.38 8.45
CA LEU A 63 29.42 3.90 8.31
C LEU A 63 29.22 5.12 9.20
N ARG A 64 29.74 5.07 10.43
CA ARG A 64 29.69 6.17 11.38
C ARG A 64 30.43 7.41 10.83
N GLU A 65 31.63 7.20 10.29
CA GLU A 65 32.42 8.27 9.69
C GLU A 65 31.75 8.93 8.49
N ARG A 66 31.12 8.11 7.62
CA ARG A 66 30.34 8.61 6.47
C ARG A 66 29.17 9.46 6.95
N LEU A 67 28.37 8.95 7.87
CA LEU A 67 27.19 9.65 8.40
C LEU A 67 27.59 10.99 9.05
N MET A 68 28.66 11.00 9.89
CA MET A 68 29.15 12.22 10.52
C MET A 68 29.70 13.25 9.51
N ARG A 69 30.29 12.78 8.42
CA ARG A 69 30.75 13.64 7.32
C ARG A 69 29.57 14.26 6.60
N ASP A 70 28.53 13.47 6.29
CA ASP A 70 27.35 13.93 5.57
C ASP A 70 26.52 14.92 6.41
N LEU A 71 26.36 14.65 7.71
CA LEU A 71 25.72 15.58 8.64
C LEU A 71 26.46 16.91 8.76
N ARG A 72 27.80 16.88 8.84
CA ARG A 72 28.63 18.10 8.84
C ARG A 72 28.56 18.87 7.53
N ALA A 73 28.43 18.17 6.40
CA ALA A 73 28.24 18.77 5.08
C ALA A 73 26.86 19.42 4.94
N ALA A 74 25.82 18.76 5.45
CA ALA A 74 24.45 19.30 5.49
C ALA A 74 24.37 20.56 6.38
N GLY A 75 24.88 20.49 7.62
CA GLY A 75 24.88 21.64 8.55
C GLY A 75 25.71 22.84 8.11
N ARG A 76 26.65 22.66 7.16
CA ARG A 76 27.41 23.80 6.58
C ARG A 76 26.65 24.52 5.47
N ARG A 77 25.61 23.89 4.90
CA ARG A 77 24.80 24.53 3.85
C ARG A 77 23.84 25.59 4.40
N ASP A 78 23.53 25.55 5.68
CA ASP A 78 22.58 26.49 6.30
C ASP A 78 23.20 27.78 6.86
N VAL A 79 24.53 27.97 6.81
CA VAL A 79 25.23 29.08 7.51
C VAL A 79 26.05 29.98 6.58
N ALA A 80 25.89 29.94 5.28
CA ALA A 80 26.49 30.91 4.40
C ALA A 80 25.50 32.06 4.16
N PRO A 81 25.78 33.29 4.66
CA PRO A 81 25.01 34.45 4.23
C PRO A 81 25.31 34.68 2.76
N ALA A 82 24.35 34.26 1.91
CA ALA A 82 24.43 34.49 0.48
C ALA A 82 24.47 36.02 0.24
N ARG A 83 25.67 36.59 -0.03
CA ARG A 83 25.75 37.85 -0.74
C ARG A 83 25.08 37.62 -2.08
N ARG A 84 23.86 38.08 -2.21
CA ARG A 84 23.07 38.04 -3.47
C ARG A 84 23.81 38.98 -4.44
N PRO A 85 24.45 38.50 -5.52
CA PRO A 85 24.78 39.37 -6.63
C PRO A 85 23.47 39.95 -7.14
N ALA A 86 23.44 41.26 -7.39
CA ALA A 86 22.31 41.90 -8.02
C ALA A 86 22.17 41.31 -9.43
N MET A 87 21.38 40.25 -9.57
CA MET A 87 21.15 39.56 -10.80
C MET A 87 20.22 40.44 -11.65
N PRO A 88 20.64 40.86 -12.86
CA PRO A 88 19.79 41.71 -13.70
C PRO A 88 18.42 41.00 -13.91
N TRP A 89 17.35 41.73 -13.73
CA TRP A 89 15.95 41.31 -13.84
C TRP A 89 15.66 40.31 -14.98
N ARG A 90 16.37 40.46 -16.10
CA ARG A 90 16.23 39.57 -17.28
C ARG A 90 16.61 38.11 -16.97
N TRP A 91 17.62 37.87 -16.14
CA TRP A 91 18.03 36.53 -15.73
C TRP A 91 17.13 35.94 -14.63
N ALA A 92 16.53 36.80 -13.78
CA ALA A 92 15.51 36.38 -12.83
C ALA A 92 14.24 35.89 -13.52
N ALA A 93 13.83 36.55 -14.62
CA ALA A 93 12.69 36.09 -15.44
C ALA A 93 12.98 34.77 -16.16
N VAL A 94 14.20 34.56 -16.68
CA VAL A 94 14.62 33.28 -17.28
C VAL A 94 14.65 32.16 -16.25
N ALA A 95 15.20 32.40 -15.07
CA ALA A 95 15.20 31.42 -13.98
C ALA A 95 13.78 31.07 -13.51
N ALA A 96 12.89 32.06 -13.39
CA ALA A 96 11.48 31.83 -13.04
C ALA A 96 10.75 31.01 -14.13
N ALA A 97 11.01 31.26 -15.42
CA ALA A 97 10.48 30.46 -16.51
C ALA A 97 10.99 29.02 -16.49
N PHE A 98 12.28 28.80 -16.22
CA PHE A 98 12.86 27.46 -16.05
C PHE A 98 12.25 26.70 -14.87
N VAL A 99 12.06 27.36 -13.73
CA VAL A 99 11.41 26.75 -12.56
C VAL A 99 9.93 26.43 -12.84
N ALA A 100 9.22 27.31 -13.57
CA ALA A 100 7.83 27.07 -13.95
C ALA A 100 7.71 25.90 -14.95
N VAL A 101 8.61 25.81 -15.92
CA VAL A 101 8.63 24.69 -16.89
C VAL A 101 9.05 23.40 -16.21
N ALA A 102 10.11 23.42 -15.40
CA ALA A 102 10.56 22.23 -14.65
C ALA A 102 9.52 21.78 -13.62
N GLY A 103 8.90 22.71 -12.89
CA GLY A 103 7.81 22.43 -11.96
C GLY A 103 6.55 21.93 -12.67
N GLY A 104 6.20 22.51 -13.81
CA GLY A 104 5.09 22.07 -14.64
C GLY A 104 5.31 20.69 -15.23
N THR A 105 6.50 20.40 -15.76
CA THR A 105 6.84 19.06 -16.28
C THR A 105 6.92 18.03 -15.18
N TRP A 106 7.43 18.39 -13.99
CA TRP A 106 7.44 17.49 -12.83
C TRP A 106 6.03 17.22 -12.30
N MET A 107 5.18 18.24 -12.26
CA MET A 107 3.76 18.11 -11.89
C MET A 107 3.01 17.22 -12.88
N VAL A 108 3.19 17.44 -14.20
CA VAL A 108 2.58 16.61 -15.25
C VAL A 108 3.14 15.18 -15.17
N ALA A 109 4.44 14.99 -14.97
CA ALA A 109 5.04 13.68 -14.78
C ALA A 109 4.54 12.99 -13.49
N ALA A 110 4.39 13.71 -12.40
CA ALA A 110 3.85 13.19 -11.14
C ALA A 110 2.35 12.81 -11.24
N LEU A 111 1.58 13.57 -12.02
CA LEU A 111 0.17 13.28 -12.28
C LEU A 111 -0.02 12.17 -13.33
N SER A 112 0.88 12.05 -14.30
CA SER A 112 0.82 11.03 -15.35
C SER A 112 1.56 9.73 -15.01
N LEU A 113 2.51 9.76 -14.09
CA LEU A 113 3.14 8.56 -13.53
C LEU A 113 2.25 8.06 -12.38
N GLY A 114 1.17 7.36 -12.70
CA GLY A 114 0.20 6.75 -11.79
C GLY A 114 0.82 6.07 -10.57
N GLY A 115 1.37 6.85 -9.64
CA GLY A 115 1.98 6.34 -8.40
C GLY A 115 1.00 5.48 -7.58
N GLY A 116 -0.31 5.72 -7.75
CA GLY A 116 -1.39 4.91 -7.20
C GLY A 116 -1.41 3.51 -7.79
N ASP A 117 -1.39 3.36 -9.10
CA ASP A 117 -1.55 2.07 -9.76
C ASP A 117 -0.38 1.12 -9.52
N HIS A 118 0.85 1.65 -9.45
CA HIS A 118 2.01 0.84 -9.07
C HIS A 118 1.96 0.36 -7.61
N ALA A 119 1.36 1.14 -6.71
CA ALA A 119 1.18 0.72 -5.32
C ALA A 119 0.12 -0.38 -5.23
N ILE A 120 -1.02 -0.21 -5.92
CA ILE A 120 -2.09 -1.21 -5.99
C ILE A 120 -1.58 -2.50 -6.65
N ALA A 121 -0.84 -2.40 -7.75
CA ALA A 121 -0.26 -3.56 -8.43
C ALA A 121 0.62 -4.39 -7.49
N ARG A 122 1.47 -3.73 -6.68
CA ARG A 122 2.31 -4.42 -5.68
C ARG A 122 1.48 -5.10 -4.61
N GLU A 123 0.44 -4.44 -4.14
CA GLU A 123 -0.44 -4.98 -3.11
C GLU A 123 -1.25 -6.16 -3.66
N ALA A 124 -1.78 -6.06 -4.88
CA ALA A 124 -2.49 -7.13 -5.57
C ALA A 124 -1.59 -8.37 -5.81
N VAL A 125 -0.33 -8.17 -6.24
CA VAL A 125 0.65 -9.27 -6.36
C VAL A 125 0.95 -9.88 -4.99
N THR A 126 1.08 -9.07 -3.95
CA THR A 126 1.30 -9.57 -2.59
C THR A 126 0.11 -10.39 -2.08
N GLY A 127 -1.12 -9.92 -2.33
CA GLY A 127 -2.36 -10.65 -2.03
C GLY A 127 -2.45 -11.97 -2.81
N HIS A 128 -2.08 -11.94 -4.09
CA HIS A 128 -2.02 -13.15 -4.92
C HIS A 128 -1.02 -14.17 -4.36
N VAL A 129 0.22 -13.78 -4.12
CA VAL A 129 1.26 -14.67 -3.55
C VAL A 129 0.84 -15.22 -2.20
N ARG A 130 0.27 -14.38 -1.32
CA ARG A 130 -0.26 -14.83 -0.03
C ARG A 130 -1.35 -15.89 -0.19
N SER A 131 -2.23 -15.75 -1.18
CA SER A 131 -3.31 -16.71 -1.44
C SER A 131 -2.83 -18.08 -1.91
N LEU A 132 -1.64 -18.14 -2.53
CA LEU A 132 -1.02 -19.41 -2.93
C LEU A 132 -0.40 -20.18 -1.76
N MET A 133 -0.28 -19.56 -0.57
CA MET A 133 0.15 -20.25 0.64
C MET A 133 -0.96 -21.21 1.11
N ALA A 134 -0.57 -22.22 1.89
CA ALA A 134 -1.49 -23.27 2.34
C ALA A 134 -2.78 -22.70 2.97
N SER A 135 -3.93 -23.18 2.49
CA SER A 135 -5.29 -22.89 3.01
C SER A 135 -5.82 -21.46 2.85
N HIS A 136 -5.24 -20.63 1.98
CA HIS A 136 -5.67 -19.24 1.78
C HIS A 136 -6.20 -18.92 0.38
N LEU A 137 -6.36 -19.93 -0.48
CA LEU A 137 -6.77 -19.70 -1.86
C LEU A 137 -8.20 -19.16 -1.97
N THR A 138 -9.14 -19.79 -1.25
CA THR A 138 -10.55 -19.43 -1.26
C THR A 138 -11.15 -19.56 0.15
N ASP A 139 -12.09 -18.67 0.50
CA ASP A 139 -12.95 -18.79 1.69
C ASP A 139 -14.23 -19.54 1.36
N VAL A 140 -14.70 -19.40 0.12
CA VAL A 140 -15.78 -20.22 -0.45
C VAL A 140 -15.25 -20.93 -1.70
N THR A 141 -15.21 -22.25 -1.64
CA THR A 141 -14.78 -23.09 -2.77
C THR A 141 -16.01 -23.58 -3.51
N SER A 142 -16.21 -23.11 -4.74
CA SER A 142 -17.29 -23.54 -5.63
C SER A 142 -17.00 -23.10 -7.06
N THR A 143 -17.32 -23.94 -8.01
CA THR A 143 -17.32 -23.60 -9.44
C THR A 143 -18.63 -22.94 -9.89
N ASP A 144 -19.65 -22.95 -9.03
CA ASP A 144 -20.93 -22.34 -9.31
C ASP A 144 -20.99 -20.87 -8.87
N GLN A 145 -21.13 -19.99 -9.84
CA GLN A 145 -21.30 -18.54 -9.60
C GLN A 145 -22.52 -18.22 -8.70
N HIS A 146 -23.58 -19.07 -8.73
CA HIS A 146 -24.77 -18.91 -7.90
C HIS A 146 -24.52 -19.27 -6.44
N THR A 147 -23.43 -19.93 -6.13
CA THR A 147 -22.93 -20.18 -4.78
C THR A 147 -21.93 -19.10 -4.34
N VAL A 148 -20.96 -18.76 -5.21
CA VAL A 148 -19.89 -17.81 -4.88
C VAL A 148 -20.41 -16.38 -4.75
N LYS A 149 -21.28 -15.92 -5.66
CA LYS A 149 -21.79 -14.54 -5.62
C LYS A 149 -22.58 -14.23 -4.35
N PRO A 150 -23.59 -15.05 -3.91
CA PRO A 150 -24.32 -14.79 -2.67
C PRO A 150 -23.47 -14.89 -1.40
N TRP A 151 -22.36 -15.63 -1.44
CA TRP A 151 -21.47 -15.75 -0.28
C TRP A 151 -20.89 -14.40 0.16
N PHE A 152 -20.71 -13.45 -0.76
CA PHE A 152 -20.24 -12.10 -0.47
C PHE A 152 -21.33 -11.21 0.15
N ALA A 153 -22.61 -11.60 0.07
CA ALA A 153 -23.71 -10.82 0.62
C ALA A 153 -23.54 -10.66 2.15
N GLY A 154 -23.66 -9.42 2.64
CA GLY A 154 -23.46 -9.08 4.05
C GLY A 154 -22.01 -9.05 4.53
N LYS A 155 -21.05 -9.37 3.66
CA LYS A 155 -19.60 -9.27 3.92
C LYS A 155 -18.96 -8.09 3.20
N LEU A 156 -19.54 -7.70 2.07
CA LEU A 156 -19.18 -6.51 1.30
C LEU A 156 -20.42 -5.62 1.18
N ASP A 157 -20.21 -4.34 1.01
CA ASP A 157 -21.25 -3.32 0.76
C ASP A 157 -21.68 -3.24 -0.72
N PHE A 158 -21.08 -4.08 -1.57
CA PHE A 158 -21.39 -4.23 -2.98
C PHE A 158 -21.52 -5.70 -3.37
N SER A 159 -22.10 -5.95 -4.56
CA SER A 159 -22.23 -7.31 -5.12
C SER A 159 -21.22 -7.49 -6.25
N PRO A 160 -20.17 -8.32 -6.08
CA PRO A 160 -19.18 -8.53 -7.13
C PRO A 160 -19.80 -9.25 -8.33
N PRO A 161 -19.40 -8.91 -9.57
CA PRO A 161 -19.79 -9.65 -10.76
C PRO A 161 -19.03 -10.98 -10.82
N VAL A 162 -19.68 -12.05 -10.46
CA VAL A 162 -19.11 -13.41 -10.52
C VAL A 162 -19.63 -14.10 -11.77
N THR A 163 -18.73 -14.57 -12.61
CA THR A 163 -19.03 -15.32 -13.83
C THR A 163 -18.09 -16.52 -13.92
N ASP A 164 -18.62 -17.69 -14.28
CA ASP A 164 -17.79 -18.85 -14.61
C ASP A 164 -17.42 -18.83 -16.10
N PHE A 165 -16.15 -19.04 -16.38
CA PHE A 165 -15.57 -19.11 -17.73
C PHE A 165 -15.05 -20.52 -18.06
N ALA A 166 -15.60 -21.57 -17.46
CA ALA A 166 -15.18 -22.96 -17.70
C ALA A 166 -15.24 -23.36 -19.18
N THR A 167 -16.22 -22.84 -19.93
CA THR A 167 -16.32 -23.09 -21.39
C THR A 167 -15.18 -22.49 -22.21
N ALA A 168 -14.44 -21.53 -21.64
CA ALA A 168 -13.27 -20.89 -22.24
C ALA A 168 -11.96 -21.36 -21.61
N ASP A 169 -11.97 -22.45 -20.85
CA ASP A 169 -10.82 -23.03 -20.15
C ASP A 169 -10.27 -22.16 -18.98
N TYR A 170 -11.16 -21.33 -18.40
CA TYR A 170 -10.90 -20.54 -17.20
C TYR A 170 -11.97 -20.80 -16.11
N PRO A 171 -12.05 -22.02 -15.57
CA PRO A 171 -13.05 -22.34 -14.57
C PRO A 171 -12.91 -21.51 -13.30
N LEU A 172 -14.04 -21.10 -12.74
CA LEU A 172 -14.12 -20.52 -11.40
C LEU A 172 -13.75 -21.60 -10.37
N VAL A 173 -12.93 -21.23 -9.39
CA VAL A 173 -12.55 -22.10 -8.25
C VAL A 173 -13.26 -21.69 -6.99
N GLY A 174 -13.55 -20.40 -6.85
CA GLY A 174 -14.22 -19.86 -5.69
C GLY A 174 -13.95 -18.37 -5.49
N GLY A 175 -14.16 -17.92 -4.27
CA GLY A 175 -13.90 -16.54 -3.88
C GLY A 175 -13.40 -16.43 -2.44
N ARG A 176 -12.82 -15.29 -2.11
CA ARG A 176 -12.43 -14.94 -0.76
C ARG A 176 -12.58 -13.43 -0.54
N LEU A 177 -12.65 -13.02 0.71
CA LEU A 177 -12.43 -11.63 1.08
C LEU A 177 -10.93 -11.33 1.07
N ASP A 178 -10.57 -10.19 0.54
CA ASP A 178 -9.21 -9.66 0.64
C ASP A 178 -9.27 -8.18 1.00
N TYR A 179 -8.11 -7.56 1.23
CA TYR A 179 -8.03 -6.17 1.65
C TYR A 179 -6.97 -5.46 0.83
N LEU A 180 -7.39 -4.48 0.03
CA LEU A 180 -6.52 -3.69 -0.82
C LEU A 180 -6.83 -2.20 -0.62
N GLN A 181 -5.80 -1.38 -0.57
CA GLN A 181 -5.93 0.08 -0.44
C GLN A 181 -6.78 0.56 0.76
N GLY A 182 -6.78 -0.19 1.85
CA GLY A 182 -7.55 0.20 3.02
C GLY A 182 -9.03 -0.19 2.99
N HIS A 183 -9.49 -0.97 1.99
CA HIS A 183 -10.88 -1.44 1.95
C HIS A 183 -11.01 -2.94 1.66
N PRO A 184 -12.12 -3.56 2.11
CA PRO A 184 -12.41 -4.93 1.76
C PRO A 184 -12.77 -5.03 0.28
N VAL A 185 -12.21 -6.05 -0.39
CA VAL A 185 -12.43 -6.33 -1.81
C VAL A 185 -12.85 -7.78 -2.01
N ALA A 186 -13.59 -8.06 -3.09
CA ALA A 186 -13.82 -9.42 -3.53
C ALA A 186 -12.61 -9.93 -4.32
N ALA A 187 -12.05 -11.06 -3.94
CA ALA A 187 -11.06 -11.78 -4.73
C ALA A 187 -11.71 -13.02 -5.32
N LEU A 188 -11.93 -13.02 -6.63
CA LEU A 188 -12.44 -14.16 -7.37
C LEU A 188 -11.25 -14.98 -7.86
N VAL A 189 -11.32 -16.29 -7.71
CA VAL A 189 -10.23 -17.21 -8.04
C VAL A 189 -10.63 -18.07 -9.23
N TYR A 190 -9.80 -17.99 -10.26
CA TYR A 190 -9.91 -18.82 -11.45
C TYR A 190 -8.63 -19.63 -11.63
N THR A 191 -8.72 -20.64 -12.47
CA THR A 191 -7.54 -21.40 -12.90
C THR A 191 -7.50 -21.50 -14.41
N HIS A 192 -6.28 -21.59 -14.95
CA HIS A 192 -6.04 -21.99 -16.33
C HIS A 192 -4.88 -22.98 -16.34
N ARG A 193 -5.15 -24.22 -16.72
CA ARG A 193 -4.17 -25.35 -16.59
C ARG A 193 -3.68 -25.47 -15.14
N LYS A 194 -2.39 -25.11 -14.87
CA LYS A 194 -1.78 -25.15 -13.53
C LYS A 194 -1.61 -23.76 -12.90
N HIS A 195 -2.04 -22.72 -13.60
CA HIS A 195 -1.90 -21.34 -13.16
C HIS A 195 -3.15 -20.87 -12.43
N VAL A 196 -2.95 -20.14 -11.37
CA VAL A 196 -4.02 -19.49 -10.61
C VAL A 196 -4.16 -18.05 -11.07
N ILE A 197 -5.38 -17.59 -11.24
CA ILE A 197 -5.71 -16.20 -11.57
C ILE A 197 -6.53 -15.63 -10.44
N ASN A 198 -6.08 -14.55 -9.84
CA ASN A 198 -6.87 -13.79 -8.89
C ASN A 198 -7.40 -12.52 -9.55
N VAL A 199 -8.69 -12.31 -9.43
CA VAL A 199 -9.40 -11.12 -9.87
C VAL A 199 -9.90 -10.38 -8.63
N PHE A 200 -9.25 -9.28 -8.29
CA PHE A 200 -9.71 -8.40 -7.22
C PHE A 200 -10.70 -7.41 -7.80
N VAL A 201 -11.85 -7.27 -7.16
CA VAL A 201 -12.96 -6.44 -7.62
C VAL A 201 -13.50 -5.59 -6.49
N TRP A 202 -13.74 -4.30 -6.77
CA TRP A 202 -14.42 -3.36 -5.87
C TRP A 202 -15.09 -2.24 -6.66
N PRO A 203 -15.99 -1.43 -6.08
CA PRO A 203 -16.60 -0.30 -6.76
C PRO A 203 -15.56 0.73 -7.19
N ALA A 204 -15.59 1.13 -8.46
CA ALA A 204 -14.77 2.20 -8.99
C ALA A 204 -15.53 3.52 -8.93
N GLY A 205 -14.89 4.58 -8.43
CA GLY A 205 -15.45 5.94 -8.39
C GLY A 205 -15.32 6.73 -9.70
N GLY A 206 -14.87 6.11 -10.80
CA GLY A 206 -14.50 6.77 -12.04
C GLY A 206 -15.23 6.28 -13.28
N GLU A 207 -14.92 6.92 -14.41
CA GLU A 207 -15.41 6.55 -15.73
C GLU A 207 -14.85 5.18 -16.16
N HIS A 208 -15.48 4.64 -17.22
CA HIS A 208 -15.04 3.40 -17.85
C HIS A 208 -13.60 3.52 -18.34
N GLU A 209 -12.77 2.57 -17.94
CA GLU A 209 -11.37 2.45 -18.33
C GLU A 209 -11.12 1.02 -18.82
N ASP A 210 -10.62 0.90 -20.04
CA ASP A 210 -10.31 -0.40 -20.62
C ASP A 210 -9.28 -1.15 -19.79
N LEU A 211 -9.44 -2.47 -19.66
CA LEU A 211 -8.46 -3.30 -18.99
C LEU A 211 -7.14 -3.34 -19.77
N ALA A 212 -6.10 -2.79 -19.18
CA ALA A 212 -4.77 -2.65 -19.77
C ALA A 212 -3.67 -3.23 -18.84
N PRO A 213 -2.52 -3.64 -19.40
CA PRO A 213 -1.38 -4.07 -18.60
C PRO A 213 -0.90 -2.94 -17.68
N ALA A 214 -0.84 -3.21 -16.36
CA ALA A 214 -0.38 -2.26 -15.36
C ALA A 214 1.09 -2.45 -14.99
N ALA A 215 1.49 -3.71 -14.78
CA ALA A 215 2.83 -4.03 -14.32
C ALA A 215 3.18 -5.50 -14.58
N THR A 216 4.48 -5.76 -14.65
CA THR A 216 5.03 -7.10 -14.46
C THR A 216 5.94 -7.06 -13.26
N GLN A 217 5.67 -7.87 -12.24
CA GLN A 217 6.41 -7.86 -10.99
C GLN A 217 6.65 -9.27 -10.47
N ARG A 218 7.91 -9.61 -10.21
CA ARG A 218 8.32 -10.92 -9.66
C ARG A 218 7.80 -12.13 -10.44
N GLY A 219 7.67 -12.01 -11.76
CA GLY A 219 7.14 -13.06 -12.62
C GLY A 219 5.61 -13.11 -12.73
N TYR A 220 4.89 -12.21 -12.06
CA TYR A 220 3.45 -12.05 -12.18
C TYR A 220 3.10 -10.89 -13.11
N HIS A 221 2.11 -11.09 -13.96
CA HIS A 221 1.51 -10.05 -14.77
C HIS A 221 0.27 -9.49 -14.07
N VAL A 222 0.10 -8.18 -14.14
CA VAL A 222 -1.04 -7.46 -13.58
C VAL A 222 -1.73 -6.70 -14.70
N ILE A 223 -3.04 -6.87 -14.80
CA ILE A 223 -3.92 -6.11 -15.69
C ILE A 223 -4.94 -5.40 -14.81
N HIS A 224 -5.20 -4.13 -15.07
CA HIS A 224 -6.22 -3.38 -14.36
C HIS A 224 -7.11 -2.56 -15.31
N GLY A 225 -8.22 -2.10 -14.79
CA GLY A 225 -9.16 -1.21 -15.46
C GLY A 225 -10.47 -1.14 -14.70
N ALA A 226 -11.45 -0.42 -15.27
CA ALA A 226 -12.77 -0.26 -14.69
C ALA A 226 -13.86 -0.58 -15.72
N HIS A 227 -14.86 -1.37 -15.34
CA HIS A 227 -15.99 -1.69 -16.18
C HIS A 227 -17.28 -1.79 -15.37
N ALA A 228 -18.37 -1.23 -15.87
CA ALA A 228 -19.68 -1.23 -15.23
C ALA A 228 -19.65 -0.77 -13.76
N GLY A 229 -18.85 0.26 -13.44
CA GLY A 229 -18.73 0.82 -12.11
C GLY A 229 -17.89 -0.01 -11.13
N MET A 230 -17.17 -1.03 -11.61
CA MET A 230 -16.28 -1.87 -10.84
C MET A 230 -14.84 -1.74 -11.33
N ALA A 231 -13.88 -1.62 -10.41
CA ALA A 231 -12.47 -1.76 -10.67
C ALA A 231 -12.09 -3.25 -10.69
N TYR A 232 -11.22 -3.60 -11.62
CA TYR A 232 -10.69 -4.97 -11.77
C TYR A 232 -9.18 -4.94 -11.72
N TRP A 233 -8.60 -5.81 -10.90
CA TRP A 233 -7.17 -6.05 -10.85
C TRP A 233 -6.93 -7.55 -10.99
N VAL A 234 -6.37 -7.95 -12.12
CA VAL A 234 -6.18 -9.34 -12.50
C VAL A 234 -4.72 -9.69 -12.37
N VAL A 235 -4.39 -10.70 -11.58
CA VAL A 235 -3.01 -11.10 -11.28
C VAL A 235 -2.83 -12.60 -11.54
N SER A 236 -1.78 -12.95 -12.28
CA SER A 236 -1.38 -14.34 -12.52
C SER A 236 0.08 -14.42 -12.99
N ASP A 237 0.65 -15.62 -12.94
CA ASP A 237 1.91 -16.01 -13.58
C ASP A 237 1.73 -16.51 -15.03
N LEU A 238 0.51 -16.42 -15.58
CA LEU A 238 0.25 -16.63 -17.01
C LEU A 238 1.02 -15.65 -17.88
N SER A 239 1.22 -15.98 -19.15
CA SER A 239 1.74 -15.01 -20.12
C SER A 239 0.84 -13.77 -20.21
N ALA A 240 1.45 -12.63 -20.55
CA ALA A 240 0.69 -11.37 -20.69
C ALA A 240 -0.43 -11.46 -21.73
N GLU A 241 -0.24 -12.29 -22.79
CA GLU A 241 -1.22 -12.51 -23.85
C GLU A 241 -2.42 -13.33 -23.35
N GLU A 242 -2.19 -14.45 -22.65
CA GLU A 242 -3.25 -15.31 -22.09
C GLU A 242 -4.03 -14.56 -20.99
N LEU A 243 -3.32 -13.85 -20.10
CA LEU A 243 -3.96 -13.02 -19.08
C LEU A 243 -4.80 -11.90 -19.70
N GLY A 244 -4.30 -11.27 -20.77
CA GLY A 244 -5.03 -10.26 -21.54
C GLY A 244 -6.28 -10.83 -22.22
N ALA A 245 -6.22 -12.05 -22.72
CA ALA A 245 -7.40 -12.73 -23.29
C ALA A 245 -8.46 -12.97 -22.22
N PHE A 246 -8.07 -13.46 -21.05
CA PHE A 246 -8.96 -13.63 -19.92
C PHE A 246 -9.56 -12.30 -19.44
N ALA A 247 -8.74 -11.26 -19.28
CA ALA A 247 -9.21 -9.95 -18.84
C ALA A 247 -10.29 -9.36 -19.77
N ARG A 248 -10.12 -9.50 -21.09
CA ARG A 248 -11.15 -9.08 -22.06
C ARG A 248 -12.47 -9.82 -21.87
N MET A 249 -12.46 -11.11 -21.49
CA MET A 249 -13.70 -11.85 -21.23
C MET A 249 -14.44 -11.38 -19.99
N LEU A 250 -13.72 -10.85 -18.98
CA LEU A 250 -14.34 -10.27 -17.78
C LEU A 250 -15.25 -9.09 -18.08
N VAL A 251 -14.90 -8.29 -19.10
CA VAL A 251 -15.58 -7.02 -19.44
C VAL A 251 -16.42 -7.10 -20.71
N ALA A 252 -16.41 -8.22 -21.43
CA ALA A 252 -17.16 -8.41 -22.68
C ALA A 252 -18.67 -8.64 -22.51
N ARG A 253 -19.23 -8.43 -21.31
CA ARG A 253 -20.65 -8.71 -21.00
C ARG A 253 -21.36 -7.53 -20.39
#